data_45b4f9c78f9a8fb9443a9ecbf6f55566
#
_entry.id   45b4f9c78f9a8fb9443a9ecbf6f55566
#
_cell.length_a   1.000
_cell.length_b   1.000
_cell.length_c   1.000
_cell.angle_alpha   90.00
_cell.angle_beta   90.00
_cell.angle_gamma   90.00
#
_symmetry.space_group_name_H-M   'P 1'
#
loop_
_entity.id
_entity.type
_entity.pdbx_description
1 polymer ?
#
loop_
_entity_poly.entity_id
_entity_poly.type
_entity_poly.pdbx_seq_one_letter_code
_entity_poly.pdbx_strand_id
1 'polypeptide(L)'
;MNIPEKFKRRVYLNLKSLEEAKSILLDHFDLKSRLSGETVPIDQALGRITAGPVFARFSSPGFHASAMDGIAVRAEDTFGASSDRPMELLIGTRAFHVNTGHLLPEGTNAVIMIEHVEDMGENLVRIEAAAFPWQHVRKVGEDIVATEMVIPQNTLLGPYDLGAVAASGHREILVKKRPRVHIIPTGSELISIEETIEELKPGLIVEYNSVILKALVEKAGGEAIVHEIVSDDYQTILAALDEAVDQDSDIVLMNAGSSAGSEDYTATAISELGDVLVHGVTIMPGKPTILGEIKGKPVIGNPGYPVSAVISFEQFVEPLLAELLGVGLPARPKIEVTPSQALPSRLGLEEFLRVKIGNIDGRNVAVPLARGAGSITTLTRADGIIRIPENSEGVGTEETIEAELLRPVEDIEDTLVAIGSHDNSLDILADLIRRREVTVSLSSANVGSLGGLLTLKRGHSHLAGTHLLDTDTGEYNVSYIRKYLAGIPLRLVNLVTREQGFILPPGNPKQIKTFEDLIRDNVTIINRQSGSGTRILLDYNLSLLDLDPDRIIGYDKEEFTHMAVA
;
A
#
# COMPACT_ATOMS: atom_id res chain seq x y z
N MET A 1 43.79 -3.91 12.80
CA MET A 1 42.98 -4.45 13.90
C MET A 1 42.66 -5.90 13.59
N ASN A 2 43.00 -6.84 14.49
CA ASN A 2 42.63 -8.27 14.33
C ASN A 2 41.13 -8.36 14.65
N ILE A 3 40.30 -8.57 13.63
CA ILE A 3 38.88 -8.88 13.80
C ILE A 3 38.81 -10.24 14.49
N PRO A 4 38.15 -10.37 15.66
CA PRO A 4 37.98 -11.66 16.33
C PRO A 4 37.41 -12.69 15.37
N GLU A 5 37.80 -13.96 15.52
CA GLU A 5 37.39 -15.05 14.61
C GLU A 5 35.86 -15.19 14.48
N LYS A 6 35.11 -14.86 15.54
CA LYS A 6 33.63 -14.84 15.58
C LYS A 6 32.97 -13.79 14.64
N PHE A 7 33.72 -12.82 14.14
CA PHE A 7 33.27 -11.77 13.20
C PHE A 7 33.82 -11.96 11.79
N LYS A 8 34.50 -13.06 11.49
CA LYS A 8 34.89 -13.36 10.11
C LYS A 8 33.61 -13.64 9.30
N ARG A 9 33.45 -12.94 8.15
CA ARG A 9 32.35 -13.09 7.20
C ARG A 9 32.01 -14.58 7.02
N ARG A 10 30.91 -15.02 7.61
CA ARG A 10 30.21 -16.25 7.20
C ARG A 10 29.28 -15.85 6.04
N VAL A 11 29.78 -15.89 4.83
CA VAL A 11 29.01 -15.68 3.62
C VAL A 11 27.92 -16.74 3.56
N TYR A 12 26.66 -16.36 3.73
CA TYR A 12 25.40 -17.05 3.40
C TYR A 12 25.54 -18.56 3.14
N LEU A 13 25.77 -19.36 4.15
CA LEU A 13 26.06 -20.78 3.96
C LEU A 13 24.80 -21.65 3.81
N ASN A 14 23.61 -21.13 4.15
CA ASN A 14 22.34 -21.87 4.05
C ASN A 14 21.16 -20.93 3.76
N LEU A 15 21.12 -20.33 2.55
CA LEU A 15 19.95 -19.62 2.10
C LEU A 15 18.75 -20.57 2.04
N LYS A 16 17.62 -20.15 2.58
CA LYS A 16 16.34 -20.86 2.51
C LYS A 16 15.45 -20.25 1.45
N SER A 17 14.64 -21.08 0.79
CA SER A 17 13.57 -20.53 -0.06
C SER A 17 12.56 -19.76 0.80
N LEU A 18 11.77 -18.89 0.18
CA LEU A 18 10.76 -18.11 0.90
C LEU A 18 9.78 -19.02 1.65
N GLU A 19 9.26 -20.03 0.98
CA GLU A 19 8.27 -20.95 1.58
C GLU A 19 8.89 -21.78 2.72
N GLU A 20 10.14 -22.25 2.55
CA GLU A 20 10.86 -22.97 3.59
C GLU A 20 11.12 -22.06 4.81
N ALA A 21 11.53 -20.82 4.59
CA ALA A 21 11.78 -19.87 5.67
C ALA A 21 10.48 -19.51 6.44
N LYS A 22 9.36 -19.33 5.72
CA LYS A 22 8.03 -19.12 6.33
C LYS A 22 7.60 -20.32 7.18
N SER A 23 7.72 -21.53 6.64
CA SER A 23 7.35 -22.74 7.36
C SER A 23 8.18 -22.88 8.64
N ILE A 24 9.52 -22.72 8.54
CA ILE A 24 10.40 -22.76 9.71
C ILE A 24 9.95 -21.74 10.77
N LEU A 25 9.65 -20.51 10.37
CA LEU A 25 9.25 -19.46 11.30
C LEU A 25 7.91 -19.75 11.95
N LEU A 26 6.88 -20.05 11.17
CA LEU A 26 5.50 -20.21 11.68
C LEU A 26 5.33 -21.53 12.46
N ASP A 27 5.98 -22.60 12.03
CA ASP A 27 5.91 -23.91 12.73
C ASP A 27 6.72 -23.92 14.04
N HIS A 28 7.68 -23.01 14.19
CA HIS A 28 8.51 -22.93 15.39
C HIS A 28 7.76 -22.38 16.61
N PHE A 29 6.81 -21.44 16.41
CA PHE A 29 6.12 -20.75 17.48
C PHE A 29 4.66 -21.18 17.60
N ASP A 30 4.21 -21.53 18.79
CA ASP A 30 2.76 -21.61 19.11
C ASP A 30 2.25 -20.20 19.49
N LEU A 31 1.77 -19.46 18.50
CA LEU A 31 1.34 -18.07 18.65
C LEU A 31 -0.17 -17.92 18.93
N LYS A 32 -1.00 -18.89 18.55
CA LYS A 32 -2.47 -18.79 18.56
C LYS A 32 -3.05 -18.57 19.95
N SER A 33 -2.38 -19.06 20.98
CA SER A 33 -2.85 -19.00 22.37
C SER A 33 -2.18 -17.90 23.22
N ARG A 34 -1.24 -17.14 22.65
CA ARG A 34 -0.40 -16.19 23.41
C ARG A 34 -1.12 -14.92 23.84
N LEU A 35 -1.96 -14.34 22.98
CA LEU A 35 -2.62 -13.09 23.31
C LEU A 35 -3.77 -13.28 24.29
N SER A 36 -3.70 -12.61 25.42
CA SER A 36 -4.83 -12.47 26.35
C SER A 36 -5.89 -11.52 25.79
N GLY A 37 -7.12 -11.65 26.33
CA GLY A 37 -8.17 -10.69 26.05
C GLY A 37 -8.07 -9.45 26.94
N GLU A 38 -8.60 -8.35 26.45
CA GLU A 38 -8.89 -7.14 27.21
C GLU A 38 -10.30 -6.64 26.91
N THR A 39 -10.93 -6.01 27.91
CA THR A 39 -12.26 -5.43 27.72
C THR A 39 -12.11 -3.96 27.35
N VAL A 40 -12.71 -3.57 26.24
CA VAL A 40 -12.68 -2.18 25.76
C VAL A 40 -14.10 -1.64 25.56
N PRO A 41 -14.32 -0.32 25.70
CA PRO A 41 -15.57 0.32 25.29
C PRO A 41 -15.87 0.08 23.82
N ILE A 42 -17.15 -0.04 23.44
CA ILE A 42 -17.55 -0.36 22.04
C ILE A 42 -17.02 0.68 21.06
N ASP A 43 -17.02 1.96 21.40
CA ASP A 43 -16.52 3.06 20.57
C ASP A 43 -15.01 2.99 20.28
N GLN A 44 -14.26 2.19 21.05
CA GLN A 44 -12.83 1.93 20.88
C GLN A 44 -12.55 0.55 20.24
N ALA A 45 -13.61 -0.19 19.91
CA ALA A 45 -13.48 -1.58 19.43
C ALA A 45 -13.37 -1.71 17.89
N LEU A 46 -13.51 -0.62 17.13
CA LEU A 46 -13.37 -0.66 15.67
C LEU A 46 -11.98 -1.19 15.28
N GLY A 47 -11.96 -2.17 14.36
CA GLY A 47 -10.70 -2.79 13.90
C GLY A 47 -10.03 -3.70 14.94
N ARG A 48 -10.67 -3.96 16.10
CA ARG A 48 -10.21 -4.96 17.09
C ARG A 48 -10.76 -6.34 16.73
N ILE A 49 -10.18 -7.36 17.30
CA ILE A 49 -10.58 -8.76 17.07
C ILE A 49 -11.18 -9.34 18.34
N THR A 50 -12.35 -9.97 18.23
CA THR A 50 -13.03 -10.57 19.36
C THR A 50 -12.20 -11.70 19.99
N ALA A 51 -12.01 -11.66 21.32
CA ALA A 51 -11.33 -12.70 22.09
C ALA A 51 -12.28 -13.81 22.59
N GLY A 52 -13.58 -13.63 22.39
CA GLY A 52 -14.61 -14.60 22.70
C GLY A 52 -15.91 -14.28 21.95
N PRO A 53 -16.86 -15.21 21.90
CA PRO A 53 -18.16 -14.98 21.26
C PRO A 53 -18.96 -13.95 22.06
N VAL A 54 -19.75 -13.13 21.36
CA VAL A 54 -20.66 -12.15 21.94
C VAL A 54 -22.07 -12.68 21.83
N PHE A 55 -22.73 -12.85 22.99
CA PHE A 55 -24.13 -13.28 23.06
C PHE A 55 -25.03 -12.12 23.43
N ALA A 56 -26.19 -12.01 22.81
CA ALA A 56 -27.15 -10.97 23.10
C ALA A 56 -27.67 -11.04 24.56
N ARG A 57 -27.63 -9.91 25.26
CA ARG A 57 -28.22 -9.75 26.60
C ARG A 57 -29.70 -9.45 26.51
N PHE A 58 -30.11 -8.74 25.46
CA PHE A 58 -31.48 -8.32 25.22
C PHE A 58 -31.88 -8.64 23.78
N SER A 59 -33.19 -8.87 23.59
CA SER A 59 -33.74 -8.93 22.25
C SER A 59 -33.86 -7.54 21.61
N SER A 60 -33.69 -7.43 20.32
CA SER A 60 -33.89 -6.22 19.54
C SER A 60 -34.93 -6.47 18.43
N PRO A 61 -36.08 -5.73 18.38
CA PRO A 61 -36.61 -4.90 19.47
C PRO A 61 -36.91 -5.70 20.75
N GLY A 62 -36.84 -5.04 21.92
CA GLY A 62 -37.16 -5.64 23.19
C GLY A 62 -38.66 -5.73 23.50
N PHE A 63 -39.52 -5.19 22.64
CA PHE A 63 -40.97 -5.18 22.74
C PHE A 63 -41.59 -5.14 21.32
N HIS A 64 -42.89 -5.45 21.22
CA HIS A 64 -43.63 -5.27 19.97
C HIS A 64 -43.78 -3.79 19.70
N ALA A 65 -43.27 -3.33 18.56
CA ALA A 65 -43.28 -1.93 18.16
C ALA A 65 -44.08 -1.71 16.89
N SER A 66 -44.70 -0.54 16.77
CA SER A 66 -45.29 -0.13 15.51
C SER A 66 -44.21 0.07 14.43
N ALA A 67 -44.41 -0.50 13.25
CA ALA A 67 -43.55 -0.28 12.10
C ALA A 67 -43.94 0.98 11.29
N MET A 68 -45.13 1.53 11.52
CA MET A 68 -45.70 2.68 10.79
C MET A 68 -46.41 3.60 11.75
N ASP A 69 -46.61 4.87 11.33
CA ASP A 69 -47.51 5.79 12.00
C ASP A 69 -48.95 5.42 11.68
N GLY A 70 -49.83 5.46 12.67
CA GLY A 70 -51.21 5.09 12.48
C GLY A 70 -51.97 4.74 13.75
N ILE A 71 -52.83 3.75 13.69
CA ILE A 71 -53.58 3.23 14.83
C ILE A 71 -53.27 1.76 15.10
N ALA A 72 -52.93 1.46 16.34
CA ALA A 72 -52.81 0.08 16.83
C ALA A 72 -54.20 -0.45 17.15
N VAL A 73 -54.53 -1.67 16.69
CA VAL A 73 -55.80 -2.35 16.83
C VAL A 73 -55.59 -3.81 17.16
N ARG A 74 -56.62 -4.45 17.71
CA ARG A 74 -56.72 -5.88 17.69
C ARG A 74 -57.25 -6.28 16.31
N ALA A 75 -56.50 -7.06 15.53
CA ALA A 75 -56.81 -7.42 14.13
C ALA A 75 -58.21 -8.03 14.00
N GLU A 76 -58.59 -8.89 14.94
CA GLU A 76 -59.86 -9.57 14.96
C GLU A 76 -61.05 -8.59 15.07
N ASP A 77 -60.86 -7.43 15.69
CA ASP A 77 -61.88 -6.39 15.84
C ASP A 77 -62.09 -5.59 14.56
N THR A 78 -61.28 -5.81 13.54
CA THR A 78 -61.39 -5.13 12.21
C THR A 78 -61.98 -6.04 11.14
N PHE A 79 -62.18 -7.35 11.44
CA PHE A 79 -62.63 -8.30 10.46
C PHE A 79 -64.03 -7.96 9.89
N GLY A 80 -64.12 -7.97 8.58
CA GLY A 80 -65.31 -7.61 7.83
C GLY A 80 -65.35 -6.13 7.39
N ALA A 81 -64.33 -5.33 7.75
CA ALA A 81 -64.18 -3.99 7.19
C ALA A 81 -63.79 -4.07 5.73
N SER A 82 -64.48 -3.31 4.88
CA SER A 82 -64.21 -3.14 3.44
C SER A 82 -64.67 -1.75 2.99
N SER A 83 -64.31 -1.34 1.78
CA SER A 83 -64.78 -0.09 1.18
C SER A 83 -66.33 0.00 1.08
N ASP A 84 -67.00 -1.16 0.84
CA ASP A 84 -68.44 -1.23 0.80
C ASP A 84 -69.08 -1.33 2.22
N ARG A 85 -68.29 -1.68 3.20
CA ARG A 85 -68.68 -1.86 4.60
C ARG A 85 -67.60 -1.30 5.53
N PRO A 86 -67.42 0.03 5.58
CA PRO A 86 -66.43 0.62 6.47
C PRO A 86 -66.80 0.40 7.93
N MET A 87 -65.75 0.35 8.79
CA MET A 87 -65.93 0.09 10.21
C MET A 87 -65.44 1.28 11.03
N GLU A 88 -66.20 1.66 12.05
CA GLU A 88 -65.86 2.72 12.99
C GLU A 88 -65.26 2.15 14.26
N LEU A 89 -64.14 2.72 14.68
CA LEU A 89 -63.41 2.31 15.88
C LEU A 89 -63.21 3.50 16.82
N LEU A 90 -63.48 3.30 18.09
CA LEU A 90 -63.33 4.32 19.12
C LEU A 90 -61.86 4.35 19.61
N ILE A 91 -61.23 5.52 19.51
CA ILE A 91 -59.87 5.75 20.01
C ILE A 91 -59.86 5.68 21.54
N GLY A 92 -58.80 5.05 22.10
CA GLY A 92 -58.67 4.80 23.52
C GLY A 92 -59.34 3.51 24.03
N THR A 93 -60.11 2.80 23.18
CA THR A 93 -60.78 1.54 23.52
C THR A 93 -60.51 0.43 22.53
N ARG A 94 -60.78 0.64 21.22
CA ARG A 94 -60.58 -0.33 20.15
C ARG A 94 -59.43 0.02 19.23
N ALA A 95 -59.02 1.29 19.19
CA ALA A 95 -57.91 1.80 18.44
C ALA A 95 -57.08 2.76 19.29
N PHE A 96 -55.76 2.81 19.05
CA PHE A 96 -54.81 3.65 19.81
C PHE A 96 -53.85 4.30 18.82
N HIS A 97 -53.66 5.60 18.89
CA HIS A 97 -52.66 6.28 18.08
C HIS A 97 -51.24 5.79 18.42
N VAL A 98 -50.49 5.43 17.43
CA VAL A 98 -49.10 5.01 17.55
C VAL A 98 -48.27 5.67 16.46
N ASN A 99 -47.02 5.98 16.79
CA ASN A 99 -46.01 6.36 15.82
C ASN A 99 -45.02 5.24 15.64
N THR A 100 -44.29 5.28 14.55
CA THR A 100 -43.21 4.32 14.24
C THR A 100 -42.25 4.19 15.42
N GLY A 101 -41.96 2.95 15.82
CA GLY A 101 -41.08 2.62 16.95
C GLY A 101 -41.76 2.63 18.32
N HIS A 102 -43.02 3.13 18.46
CA HIS A 102 -43.72 3.11 19.73
C HIS A 102 -44.11 1.68 20.14
N LEU A 103 -44.11 1.46 21.46
CA LEU A 103 -44.64 0.23 22.04
C LEU A 103 -46.10 0.05 21.64
N LEU A 104 -46.47 -1.18 21.20
CA LEU A 104 -47.84 -1.52 20.95
C LEU A 104 -48.64 -1.50 22.28
N PRO A 105 -49.80 -0.81 22.31
CA PRO A 105 -50.68 -0.88 23.45
C PRO A 105 -51.15 -2.31 23.75
N GLU A 106 -51.34 -2.60 25.05
CA GLU A 106 -51.78 -3.93 25.49
C GLU A 106 -53.10 -4.36 24.82
N GLY A 107 -53.15 -5.60 24.38
CA GLY A 107 -54.33 -6.16 23.71
C GLY A 107 -54.41 -5.84 22.20
N THR A 108 -53.47 -5.08 21.65
CA THR A 108 -53.37 -4.80 20.19
C THR A 108 -52.30 -5.72 19.56
N ASN A 109 -52.53 -6.11 18.30
CA ASN A 109 -51.64 -7.01 17.52
C ASN A 109 -51.50 -6.63 16.05
N ALA A 110 -51.99 -5.45 15.65
CA ALA A 110 -51.84 -4.96 14.28
C ALA A 110 -51.82 -3.41 14.29
N VAL A 111 -51.21 -2.81 13.26
CA VAL A 111 -51.24 -1.37 13.02
C VAL A 111 -51.81 -1.12 11.63
N ILE A 112 -52.73 -0.17 11.55
CA ILE A 112 -53.27 0.38 10.31
C ILE A 112 -52.60 1.71 10.10
N MET A 113 -51.95 1.87 8.91
CA MET A 113 -51.25 3.11 8.57
C MET A 113 -52.20 4.31 8.58
N ILE A 114 -51.69 5.46 8.95
CA ILE A 114 -52.50 6.68 9.10
C ILE A 114 -53.21 7.09 7.79
N GLU A 115 -52.63 6.77 6.64
CA GLU A 115 -53.16 7.03 5.31
C GLU A 115 -54.44 6.23 4.99
N HIS A 116 -54.69 5.17 5.78
CA HIS A 116 -55.89 4.32 5.66
C HIS A 116 -56.88 4.52 6.80
N VAL A 117 -56.74 5.60 7.55
CA VAL A 117 -57.58 5.95 8.67
C VAL A 117 -58.25 7.30 8.41
N GLU A 118 -59.57 7.32 8.40
CA GLU A 118 -60.35 8.55 8.28
C GLU A 118 -60.75 9.02 9.68
N ASP A 119 -60.41 10.28 10.03
CA ASP A 119 -60.82 10.90 11.30
C ASP A 119 -62.25 11.42 11.19
N MET A 120 -63.14 10.87 12.02
CA MET A 120 -64.57 11.23 12.04
C MET A 120 -64.87 12.26 13.15
N GLY A 121 -63.88 12.68 13.93
CA GLY A 121 -64.06 13.52 15.10
C GLY A 121 -64.60 12.74 16.33
N GLU A 122 -64.65 13.40 17.50
CA GLU A 122 -65.13 12.81 18.76
C GLU A 122 -64.43 11.52 19.17
N ASN A 123 -63.12 11.37 18.86
CA ASN A 123 -62.31 10.16 19.08
C ASN A 123 -62.79 8.93 18.29
N LEU A 124 -63.51 9.14 17.17
CA LEU A 124 -63.96 8.11 16.30
C LEU A 124 -63.14 8.10 15.01
N VAL A 125 -62.67 6.93 14.59
CA VAL A 125 -61.94 6.74 13.33
C VAL A 125 -62.63 5.70 12.48
N ARG A 126 -62.57 5.85 11.15
CA ARG A 126 -63.12 4.92 10.19
C ARG A 126 -62.02 4.23 9.39
N ILE A 127 -62.18 2.95 9.18
CA ILE A 127 -61.29 2.11 8.34
C ILE A 127 -62.10 1.41 7.25
N GLU A 128 -61.52 1.23 6.05
CA GLU A 128 -62.14 0.61 4.89
C GLU A 128 -61.57 -0.76 4.57
N ALA A 129 -60.60 -1.25 5.37
CA ALA A 129 -59.98 -2.58 5.21
C ALA A 129 -59.68 -3.21 6.56
N ALA A 130 -59.86 -4.52 6.64
CA ALA A 130 -59.47 -5.29 7.83
C ALA A 130 -57.94 -5.44 7.89
N ALA A 131 -57.39 -5.33 9.10
CA ALA A 131 -56.02 -5.66 9.39
C ALA A 131 -55.84 -7.16 9.64
N PHE A 132 -54.74 -7.72 9.24
CA PHE A 132 -54.38 -9.09 9.64
C PHE A 132 -53.44 -9.08 10.87
N PRO A 133 -53.41 -10.16 11.66
CA PRO A 133 -52.55 -10.23 12.84
C PRO A 133 -51.08 -9.96 12.51
N TRP A 134 -50.44 -9.09 13.26
CA TRP A 134 -49.05 -8.65 13.13
C TRP A 134 -48.74 -7.76 11.91
N GLN A 135 -49.78 -7.27 11.25
CA GLN A 135 -49.63 -6.30 10.17
C GLN A 135 -48.94 -5.03 10.72
N HIS A 136 -47.87 -4.60 10.06
CA HIS A 136 -47.08 -3.41 10.42
C HIS A 136 -46.60 -3.38 11.89
N VAL A 137 -46.30 -4.55 12.46
CA VAL A 137 -45.75 -4.73 13.79
C VAL A 137 -44.36 -5.33 13.70
N ARG A 138 -43.40 -4.63 14.25
CA ARG A 138 -42.07 -5.18 14.52
C ARG A 138 -42.14 -6.04 15.78
N LYS A 139 -41.88 -7.34 15.63
CA LYS A 139 -42.01 -8.26 16.75
C LYS A 139 -40.78 -8.23 17.67
N VAL A 140 -40.97 -8.57 18.94
CA VAL A 140 -39.86 -8.81 19.87
C VAL A 140 -38.89 -9.81 19.24
N GLY A 141 -37.60 -9.47 19.22
CA GLY A 141 -36.56 -10.35 18.71
C GLY A 141 -36.61 -10.57 17.18
N GLU A 142 -37.23 -9.65 16.42
CA GLU A 142 -37.27 -9.73 14.97
C GLU A 142 -35.87 -9.69 14.34
N ASP A 143 -34.92 -8.97 14.96
CA ASP A 143 -33.55 -8.78 14.52
C ASP A 143 -32.57 -9.61 15.38
N ILE A 144 -32.59 -9.41 16.70
CA ILE A 144 -31.71 -10.10 17.64
C ILE A 144 -32.56 -10.74 18.74
N VAL A 145 -32.33 -12.03 19.04
CA VAL A 145 -32.98 -12.71 20.15
C VAL A 145 -32.03 -12.81 21.35
N ALA A 146 -32.51 -12.52 22.55
CA ALA A 146 -31.72 -12.67 23.78
C ALA A 146 -31.10 -14.07 23.87
N THR A 147 -29.83 -14.16 24.26
CA THR A 147 -28.99 -15.37 24.33
C THR A 147 -28.48 -15.92 22.98
N GLU A 148 -28.88 -15.31 21.86
CA GLU A 148 -28.33 -15.66 20.55
C GLU A 148 -26.88 -15.14 20.41
N MET A 149 -26.05 -15.88 19.67
CA MET A 149 -24.70 -15.43 19.34
C MET A 149 -24.78 -14.35 18.27
N VAL A 150 -24.35 -13.13 18.59
CA VAL A 150 -24.33 -11.98 17.68
C VAL A 150 -23.04 -11.95 16.86
N ILE A 151 -21.90 -12.19 17.51
CA ILE A 151 -20.58 -12.18 16.87
C ILE A 151 -19.75 -13.36 17.39
N PRO A 152 -19.16 -14.17 16.51
CA PRO A 152 -18.25 -15.24 16.92
C PRO A 152 -16.90 -14.71 17.37
N GLN A 153 -16.10 -15.56 18.01
CA GLN A 153 -14.71 -15.31 18.34
C GLN A 153 -13.86 -15.15 17.07
N ASN A 154 -12.73 -14.43 17.18
CA ASN A 154 -11.77 -14.15 16.10
C ASN A 154 -12.39 -13.37 14.91
N THR A 155 -13.39 -12.55 15.18
CA THR A 155 -13.98 -11.65 14.20
C THR A 155 -13.32 -10.28 14.27
N LEU A 156 -12.89 -9.76 13.12
CA LEU A 156 -12.45 -8.36 12.96
C LEU A 156 -13.68 -7.46 12.98
N LEU A 157 -13.79 -6.60 14.00
CA LEU A 157 -14.96 -5.75 14.23
C LEU A 157 -15.03 -4.57 13.24
N GLY A 158 -16.07 -4.58 12.42
CA GLY A 158 -16.46 -3.46 11.55
C GLY A 158 -17.53 -2.56 12.17
N PRO A 159 -17.91 -1.46 11.51
CA PRO A 159 -18.90 -0.51 12.02
C PRO A 159 -20.27 -1.16 12.31
N TYR A 160 -20.71 -2.08 11.49
CA TYR A 160 -22.01 -2.77 11.66
C TYR A 160 -22.01 -3.72 12.86
N ASP A 161 -20.86 -4.37 13.12
CA ASP A 161 -20.68 -5.25 14.28
C ASP A 161 -20.83 -4.45 15.59
N LEU A 162 -20.25 -3.23 15.64
CA LEU A 162 -20.39 -2.37 16.81
C LEU A 162 -21.86 -1.99 17.07
N GLY A 163 -22.63 -1.74 16.00
CA GLY A 163 -24.06 -1.48 16.07
C GLY A 163 -24.83 -2.67 16.64
N ALA A 164 -24.54 -3.89 16.14
CA ALA A 164 -25.17 -5.13 16.60
C ALA A 164 -24.82 -5.44 18.06
N VAL A 165 -23.56 -5.24 18.47
CA VAL A 165 -23.10 -5.39 19.87
C VAL A 165 -23.83 -4.41 20.79
N ALA A 166 -23.97 -3.14 20.38
CA ALA A 166 -24.73 -2.15 21.13
C ALA A 166 -26.22 -2.50 21.25
N ALA A 167 -26.85 -2.88 20.12
CA ALA A 167 -28.27 -3.28 20.07
C ALA A 167 -28.55 -4.52 20.92
N SER A 168 -27.57 -5.41 21.09
CA SER A 168 -27.65 -6.61 21.92
C SER A 168 -27.42 -6.35 23.42
N GLY A 169 -27.19 -5.08 23.83
CA GLY A 169 -27.14 -4.65 25.23
C GLY A 169 -25.76 -4.62 25.86
N HIS A 170 -24.70 -4.58 25.07
CA HIS A 170 -23.33 -4.44 25.56
C HIS A 170 -22.87 -2.98 25.49
N ARG A 171 -22.03 -2.57 26.41
CA ARG A 171 -21.32 -1.28 26.44
C ARG A 171 -19.82 -1.45 26.19
N GLU A 172 -19.35 -2.65 26.48
CA GLU A 172 -17.95 -3.06 26.39
C GLU A 172 -17.91 -4.43 25.71
N ILE A 173 -16.79 -4.74 25.11
CA ILE A 173 -16.56 -6.01 24.41
C ILE A 173 -15.18 -6.57 24.74
N LEU A 174 -15.08 -7.89 24.89
CA LEU A 174 -13.83 -8.59 25.07
C LEU A 174 -13.14 -8.78 23.71
N VAL A 175 -11.98 -8.16 23.55
CA VAL A 175 -11.16 -8.22 22.35
C VAL A 175 -9.77 -8.76 22.66
N LYS A 176 -9.06 -9.27 21.67
CA LYS A 176 -7.64 -9.62 21.83
C LYS A 176 -6.81 -8.37 22.07
N LYS A 177 -5.81 -8.45 22.95
CA LYS A 177 -4.79 -7.40 23.06
C LYS A 177 -4.09 -7.23 21.73
N ARG A 178 -3.63 -6.03 21.43
CA ARG A 178 -2.79 -5.78 20.26
C ARG A 178 -1.42 -6.42 20.48
N PRO A 179 -0.92 -7.24 19.53
CA PRO A 179 0.44 -7.76 19.63
C PRO A 179 1.44 -6.61 19.57
N ARG A 180 2.43 -6.62 20.46
CA ARG A 180 3.42 -5.55 20.59
C ARG A 180 4.68 -5.89 19.83
N VAL A 181 5.02 -5.03 18.88
CA VAL A 181 6.20 -5.18 18.02
C VAL A 181 7.22 -4.10 18.39
N HIS A 182 8.35 -4.50 18.94
CA HIS A 182 9.46 -3.61 19.21
C HIS A 182 10.31 -3.43 17.97
N ILE A 183 10.52 -2.19 17.51
CA ILE A 183 11.29 -1.84 16.33
C ILE A 183 12.56 -1.13 16.78
N ILE A 184 13.71 -1.73 16.49
CA ILE A 184 15.02 -1.23 16.86
C ILE A 184 15.75 -0.77 15.58
N PRO A 185 15.80 0.54 15.28
CA PRO A 185 16.59 1.06 14.17
C PRO A 185 18.08 1.03 14.53
N THR A 186 18.94 0.53 13.63
CA THR A 186 20.40 0.50 13.83
C THR A 186 21.12 1.16 12.66
N GLY A 187 22.14 1.94 12.95
CA GLY A 187 22.99 2.61 11.96
C GLY A 187 23.65 3.85 12.53
N SER A 188 24.98 3.94 12.46
CA SER A 188 25.71 5.13 12.94
C SER A 188 25.58 6.34 12.00
N GLU A 189 25.09 6.12 10.78
CA GLU A 189 24.76 7.16 9.79
C GLU A 189 23.34 7.73 9.98
N LEU A 190 22.51 7.13 10.83
CA LEU A 190 21.11 7.49 10.99
C LEU A 190 20.94 8.68 11.94
N ILE A 191 20.00 9.57 11.59
CA ILE A 191 19.52 10.65 12.46
C ILE A 191 18.00 10.56 12.58
N SER A 192 17.47 11.00 13.73
CA SER A 192 16.04 11.06 13.96
C SER A 192 15.35 12.06 13.03
N ILE A 193 14.12 11.74 12.60
CA ILE A 193 13.28 12.68 11.86
C ILE A 193 12.93 13.95 12.66
N GLU A 194 13.01 13.88 13.98
CA GLU A 194 12.78 15.02 14.89
C GLU A 194 13.98 15.96 14.95
N GLU A 195 15.16 15.50 14.58
CA GLU A 195 16.33 16.37 14.44
C GLU A 195 16.14 17.29 13.23
N THR A 196 16.51 18.57 13.38
CA THR A 196 16.22 19.61 12.39
C THR A 196 16.85 19.27 11.03
N ILE A 197 16.01 19.14 10.01
CA ILE A 197 16.38 18.73 8.63
C ILE A 197 16.86 19.95 7.80
N GLU A 198 17.01 21.13 8.40
CA GLU A 198 17.41 22.35 7.67
C GLU A 198 18.76 22.21 6.96
N GLU A 199 19.70 21.41 7.51
CA GLU A 199 20.99 21.10 6.89
C GLU A 199 21.38 19.64 7.16
N LEU A 200 21.02 18.72 6.26
CA LEU A 200 21.51 17.35 6.31
C LEU A 200 23.00 17.31 5.96
N LYS A 201 23.86 16.98 6.92
CA LYS A 201 25.30 16.85 6.68
C LYS A 201 25.59 15.66 5.76
N PRO A 202 26.55 15.77 4.83
CA PRO A 202 26.97 14.63 4.01
C PRO A 202 27.35 13.42 4.87
N GLY A 203 26.81 12.25 4.52
CA GLY A 203 27.04 10.98 5.24
C GLY A 203 25.96 10.65 6.28
N LEU A 204 25.04 11.57 6.59
CA LEU A 204 23.89 11.28 7.45
C LEU A 204 22.64 10.98 6.62
N ILE A 205 21.81 10.10 7.14
CA ILE A 205 20.55 9.65 6.53
C ILE A 205 19.44 9.78 7.57
N VAL A 206 18.31 10.38 7.19
CA VAL A 206 17.13 10.41 8.07
C VAL A 206 16.60 9.00 8.25
N GLU A 207 16.39 8.58 9.49
CA GLU A 207 15.75 7.32 9.81
C GLU A 207 14.24 7.42 9.53
N TYR A 208 13.76 6.75 8.49
CA TYR A 208 12.35 6.72 8.09
C TYR A 208 11.78 5.30 7.99
N ASN A 209 12.60 4.27 8.09
CA ASN A 209 12.12 2.88 8.05
C ASN A 209 11.20 2.57 9.22
N SER A 210 11.51 3.09 10.41
CA SER A 210 10.66 2.92 11.58
C SER A 210 9.27 3.55 11.41
N VAL A 211 9.18 4.68 10.67
CA VAL A 211 7.88 5.28 10.32
C VAL A 211 7.05 4.33 9.46
N ILE A 212 7.68 3.70 8.45
CA ILE A 212 7.03 2.74 7.57
C ILE A 212 6.62 1.48 8.35
N LEU A 213 7.56 0.90 9.08
CA LEU A 213 7.36 -0.34 9.83
C LEU A 213 6.30 -0.17 10.91
N LYS A 214 6.31 0.96 11.64
CA LYS A 214 5.25 1.31 12.60
C LYS A 214 3.88 1.34 11.93
N ALA A 215 3.75 2.04 10.81
CA ALA A 215 2.49 2.11 10.08
C ALA A 215 2.02 0.73 9.58
N LEU A 216 2.94 -0.14 9.15
CA LEU A 216 2.63 -1.51 8.73
C LEU A 216 2.17 -2.37 9.92
N VAL A 217 2.83 -2.28 11.07
CA VAL A 217 2.41 -2.97 12.31
C VAL A 217 1.00 -2.54 12.72
N GLU A 218 0.74 -1.23 12.78
CA GLU A 218 -0.55 -0.68 13.16
C GLU A 218 -1.66 -1.09 12.17
N LYS A 219 -1.35 -1.07 10.86
CA LYS A 219 -2.27 -1.54 9.80
C LYS A 219 -2.59 -3.03 9.95
N ALA A 220 -1.62 -3.84 10.38
CA ALA A 220 -1.81 -5.27 10.65
C ALA A 220 -2.48 -5.57 12.00
N GLY A 221 -2.91 -4.54 12.75
CA GLY A 221 -3.62 -4.68 14.03
C GLY A 221 -2.72 -4.77 15.27
N GLY A 222 -1.40 -4.58 15.11
CA GLY A 222 -0.44 -4.55 16.21
C GLY A 222 -0.28 -3.17 16.87
N GLU A 223 0.57 -3.12 17.89
CA GLU A 223 1.08 -1.92 18.55
C GLU A 223 2.59 -1.85 18.32
N ALA A 224 3.08 -0.78 17.69
CA ALA A 224 4.51 -0.60 17.44
C ALA A 224 5.18 0.25 18.51
N ILE A 225 6.30 -0.25 19.03
CA ILE A 225 7.15 0.44 19.98
C ILE A 225 8.49 0.68 19.30
N VAL A 226 8.75 1.93 18.91
CA VAL A 226 10.00 2.32 18.24
C VAL A 226 11.01 2.73 19.29
N HIS A 227 12.18 2.10 19.28
CA HIS A 227 13.31 2.42 20.14
C HIS A 227 14.14 3.58 19.56
N GLU A 228 15.01 4.16 20.39
CA GLU A 228 16.03 5.10 19.92
C GLU A 228 16.98 4.43 18.91
N ILE A 229 17.62 5.24 18.06
CA ILE A 229 18.57 4.74 17.07
C ILE A 229 19.79 4.15 17.80
N VAL A 230 20.08 2.90 17.50
CA VAL A 230 21.21 2.16 18.07
C VAL A 230 22.41 2.26 17.13
N SER A 231 23.57 2.60 17.66
CA SER A 231 24.83 2.69 16.89
C SER A 231 25.30 1.29 16.45
N ASP A 232 26.08 1.24 15.36
CA ASP A 232 26.68 -0.02 14.84
C ASP A 232 27.85 -0.52 15.74
N ASP A 233 27.55 -0.73 17.02
CA ASP A 233 28.42 -1.33 18.00
C ASP A 233 27.80 -2.62 18.54
N TYR A 234 28.59 -3.70 18.55
CA TYR A 234 28.09 -5.02 18.94
C TYR A 234 27.46 -5.06 20.33
N GLN A 235 28.09 -4.43 21.32
CA GLN A 235 27.61 -4.46 22.72
C GLN A 235 26.32 -3.66 22.85
N THR A 236 26.22 -2.55 22.13
CA THR A 236 25.01 -1.70 22.11
C THR A 236 23.85 -2.42 21.44
N ILE A 237 24.09 -3.10 20.30
CA ILE A 237 23.10 -3.93 19.61
C ILE A 237 22.63 -5.08 20.50
N LEU A 238 23.56 -5.78 21.13
CA LEU A 238 23.25 -6.90 22.04
C LEU A 238 22.38 -6.45 23.21
N ALA A 239 22.74 -5.32 23.84
CA ALA A 239 22.00 -4.77 24.97
C ALA A 239 20.59 -4.31 24.58
N ALA A 240 20.46 -3.62 23.43
CA ALA A 240 19.16 -3.17 22.93
C ALA A 240 18.23 -4.34 22.59
N LEU A 241 18.79 -5.42 22.03
CA LEU A 241 18.04 -6.62 21.69
C LEU A 241 17.56 -7.37 22.95
N ASP A 242 18.45 -7.56 23.94
CA ASP A 242 18.10 -8.19 25.22
C ASP A 242 17.04 -7.37 25.98
N GLU A 243 17.18 -6.04 26.04
CA GLU A 243 16.19 -5.15 26.64
C GLU A 243 14.84 -5.23 25.94
N ALA A 244 14.79 -5.17 24.60
CA ALA A 244 13.55 -5.23 23.85
C ALA A 244 12.82 -6.57 24.03
N VAL A 245 13.58 -7.66 24.17
CA VAL A 245 13.01 -9.00 24.42
C VAL A 245 12.50 -9.10 25.86
N ASP A 246 13.16 -8.48 26.84
CA ASP A 246 12.75 -8.53 28.26
C ASP A 246 11.52 -7.63 28.54
N GLN A 247 11.26 -6.63 27.71
CA GLN A 247 10.04 -5.84 27.78
C GLN A 247 8.83 -6.67 27.36
N ASP A 248 7.63 -6.12 27.54
CA ASP A 248 6.37 -6.72 27.11
C ASP A 248 6.27 -6.66 25.57
N SER A 249 7.01 -7.53 24.89
CA SER A 249 7.05 -7.66 23.42
C SER A 249 6.53 -9.02 22.98
N ASP A 250 5.82 -9.06 21.85
CA ASP A 250 5.42 -10.30 21.17
C ASP A 250 6.36 -10.63 20.00
N ILE A 251 6.90 -9.59 19.35
CA ILE A 251 7.85 -9.68 18.23
C ILE A 251 8.89 -8.58 18.40
N VAL A 252 10.16 -8.89 18.10
CA VAL A 252 11.23 -7.89 18.00
C VAL A 252 11.73 -7.80 16.58
N LEU A 253 11.76 -6.59 16.04
CA LEU A 253 12.18 -6.28 14.68
C LEU A 253 13.42 -5.36 14.73
N MET A 254 14.60 -5.92 14.47
CA MET A 254 15.83 -5.16 14.36
C MET A 254 16.04 -4.71 12.93
N ASN A 255 15.93 -3.41 12.67
CA ASN A 255 16.13 -2.85 11.34
C ASN A 255 17.59 -2.44 11.18
N ALA A 256 18.39 -3.34 10.60
CA ALA A 256 19.83 -3.17 10.48
C ALA A 256 20.22 -2.46 9.17
N GLY A 257 21.18 -1.54 9.24
CA GLY A 257 21.78 -0.93 8.06
C GLY A 257 22.43 -1.97 7.14
N SER A 258 22.49 -1.68 5.83
CA SER A 258 23.02 -2.60 4.81
C SER A 258 24.55 -2.68 4.77
N SER A 259 25.26 -2.13 5.77
CA SER A 259 26.71 -2.21 5.80
C SER A 259 27.18 -3.64 6.10
N ALA A 260 28.26 -4.05 5.44
CA ALA A 260 28.83 -5.40 5.53
C ALA A 260 29.28 -5.85 6.95
N GLY A 261 28.98 -5.05 7.98
CA GLY A 261 29.30 -5.31 9.39
C GLY A 261 28.06 -5.52 10.27
N SER A 262 26.96 -4.77 10.06
CA SER A 262 25.79 -4.80 10.94
C SER A 262 24.92 -6.04 10.78
N GLU A 263 24.88 -6.66 9.59
CA GLU A 263 24.19 -7.93 9.37
C GLU A 263 24.85 -9.08 10.15
N ASP A 264 26.19 -9.11 10.20
CA ASP A 264 26.95 -10.08 10.98
C ASP A 264 26.74 -9.88 12.49
N TYR A 265 26.57 -8.64 12.96
CA TYR A 265 26.30 -8.34 14.36
C TYR A 265 24.90 -8.78 14.79
N THR A 266 23.89 -8.58 13.96
CA THR A 266 22.51 -9.00 14.28
C THR A 266 22.41 -10.51 14.43
N ALA A 267 22.94 -11.29 13.47
CA ALA A 267 22.95 -12.75 13.54
C ALA A 267 23.74 -13.26 14.76
N THR A 268 24.89 -12.61 15.06
CA THR A 268 25.73 -12.98 16.18
C THR A 268 25.03 -12.68 17.51
N ALA A 269 24.38 -11.52 17.65
CA ALA A 269 23.63 -11.13 18.84
C ALA A 269 22.44 -12.06 19.09
N ILE A 270 21.67 -12.39 18.04
CA ILE A 270 20.60 -13.39 18.15
C ILE A 270 21.16 -14.75 18.60
N SER A 271 22.27 -15.20 18.02
CA SER A 271 22.90 -16.49 18.38
C SER A 271 23.52 -16.52 19.79
N GLU A 272 23.84 -15.35 20.37
CA GLU A 272 24.35 -15.25 21.75
C GLU A 272 23.20 -15.28 22.78
N LEU A 273 22.02 -14.72 22.44
CA LEU A 273 20.86 -14.61 23.31
C LEU A 273 19.82 -15.73 23.11
N GLY A 274 19.88 -16.41 21.98
CA GLY A 274 18.92 -17.43 21.57
C GLY A 274 19.36 -18.21 20.35
N ASP A 275 18.47 -18.50 19.42
CA ASP A 275 18.71 -19.33 18.24
C ASP A 275 18.45 -18.59 16.92
N VAL A 276 19.35 -18.73 15.96
CA VAL A 276 19.14 -18.29 14.56
C VAL A 276 18.50 -19.43 13.78
N LEU A 277 17.23 -19.26 13.40
CA LEU A 277 16.45 -20.24 12.67
C LEU A 277 16.77 -20.22 11.17
N VAL A 278 16.87 -19.00 10.58
CA VAL A 278 17.19 -18.78 9.17
C VAL A 278 18.15 -17.61 9.06
N HIS A 279 19.21 -17.77 8.25
CA HIS A 279 20.15 -16.69 7.94
C HIS A 279 20.22 -16.48 6.43
N GLY A 280 19.38 -15.57 5.94
CA GLY A 280 19.22 -15.26 4.53
C GLY A 280 18.16 -16.09 3.82
N VAL A 281 17.41 -15.42 2.94
CA VAL A 281 16.29 -15.97 2.18
C VAL A 281 16.52 -15.72 0.69
N THR A 282 16.09 -16.65 -0.18
CA THR A 282 16.25 -16.52 -1.64
C THR A 282 15.23 -15.58 -2.26
N ILE A 283 15.10 -14.35 -1.74
CA ILE A 283 14.22 -13.31 -2.25
C ILE A 283 15.01 -12.08 -2.73
N MET A 284 14.42 -11.32 -3.61
CA MET A 284 14.97 -10.06 -4.10
C MET A 284 13.88 -9.00 -4.30
N PRO A 285 13.93 -7.86 -3.58
CA PRO A 285 14.84 -7.52 -2.49
C PRO A 285 14.47 -8.24 -1.19
N GLY A 286 15.37 -8.25 -0.20
CA GLY A 286 15.14 -8.86 1.12
C GLY A 286 16.05 -10.05 1.45
N LYS A 287 16.99 -10.40 0.58
CA LYS A 287 17.90 -11.54 0.75
C LYS A 287 18.57 -11.64 2.13
N PRO A 288 19.06 -10.57 2.79
CA PRO A 288 19.76 -10.66 4.07
C PRO A 288 18.84 -10.79 5.30
N THR A 289 17.56 -11.06 5.13
CA THR A 289 16.64 -11.27 6.25
C THR A 289 17.11 -12.41 7.16
N ILE A 290 17.09 -12.17 8.47
CA ILE A 290 17.44 -13.12 9.52
C ILE A 290 16.19 -13.42 10.32
N LEU A 291 15.91 -14.70 10.58
CA LEU A 291 14.81 -15.14 11.44
C LEU A 291 15.42 -15.87 12.64
N GLY A 292 15.01 -15.49 13.83
CA GLY A 292 15.52 -16.08 15.05
C GLY A 292 14.49 -16.13 16.17
N GLU A 293 14.93 -16.70 17.29
CA GLU A 293 14.17 -16.80 18.53
C GLU A 293 15.06 -16.38 19.69
N ILE A 294 14.53 -15.56 20.60
CA ILE A 294 15.15 -15.23 21.87
C ILE A 294 14.08 -15.33 22.97
N LYS A 295 14.33 -16.13 23.99
CA LYS A 295 13.41 -16.35 25.13
C LYS A 295 11.98 -16.71 24.69
N GLY A 296 11.86 -17.52 23.63
CA GLY A 296 10.57 -17.93 23.05
C GLY A 296 9.86 -16.87 22.21
N LYS A 297 10.48 -15.73 21.91
CA LYS A 297 9.89 -14.64 21.09
C LYS A 297 10.52 -14.59 19.71
N PRO A 298 9.73 -14.37 18.63
CA PRO A 298 10.25 -14.14 17.29
C PRO A 298 11.11 -12.87 17.24
N VAL A 299 12.30 -13.00 16.66
CA VAL A 299 13.23 -11.90 16.41
C VAL A 299 13.59 -11.89 14.93
N ILE A 300 13.32 -10.78 14.27
CA ILE A 300 13.57 -10.61 12.85
C ILE A 300 14.67 -9.56 12.64
N GLY A 301 15.80 -9.98 12.05
CA GLY A 301 16.80 -9.09 11.50
C GLY A 301 16.36 -8.61 10.14
N ASN A 302 15.82 -7.38 10.10
CA ASN A 302 15.21 -6.79 8.93
C ASN A 302 16.24 -5.97 8.14
N PRO A 303 16.32 -6.10 6.79
CA PRO A 303 17.29 -5.34 6.00
C PRO A 303 17.07 -3.83 6.07
N GLY A 304 18.16 -3.04 6.12
CA GLY A 304 18.08 -1.58 6.24
C GLY A 304 17.57 -0.83 5.02
N TYR A 305 17.63 -1.40 3.82
CA TYR A 305 17.06 -0.77 2.63
C TYR A 305 15.51 -0.83 2.66
N PRO A 306 14.81 0.30 2.42
CA PRO A 306 13.36 0.43 2.69
C PRO A 306 12.50 -0.59 1.94
N VAL A 307 12.78 -0.87 0.67
CA VAL A 307 12.00 -1.86 -0.09
C VAL A 307 12.24 -3.26 0.44
N SER A 308 13.49 -3.58 0.82
CA SER A 308 13.82 -4.86 1.45
C SER A 308 13.12 -5.00 2.80
N ALA A 309 13.11 -3.92 3.59
CA ALA A 309 12.46 -3.88 4.89
C ALA A 309 10.95 -4.14 4.78
N VAL A 310 10.29 -3.51 3.83
CA VAL A 310 8.84 -3.71 3.58
C VAL A 310 8.54 -5.14 3.11
N ILE A 311 9.30 -5.66 2.14
CA ILE A 311 9.09 -7.04 1.66
C ILE A 311 9.35 -8.06 2.78
N SER A 312 10.42 -7.89 3.57
CA SER A 312 10.70 -8.75 4.72
C SER A 312 9.56 -8.68 5.75
N PHE A 313 9.06 -7.50 6.07
CA PHE A 313 7.91 -7.32 6.96
C PHE A 313 6.68 -8.07 6.44
N GLU A 314 6.30 -7.84 5.18
CA GLU A 314 5.13 -8.48 4.58
C GLU A 314 5.23 -10.01 4.50
N GLN A 315 6.45 -10.53 4.32
CA GLN A 315 6.64 -11.98 4.20
C GLN A 315 6.79 -12.69 5.55
N PHE A 316 7.23 -12.02 6.61
CA PHE A 316 7.56 -12.68 7.89
C PHE A 316 6.83 -12.07 9.10
N VAL A 317 6.76 -10.75 9.23
CA VAL A 317 6.16 -10.10 10.41
C VAL A 317 4.63 -10.07 10.31
N GLU A 318 4.08 -9.73 9.16
CA GLU A 318 2.63 -9.70 8.93
C GLU A 318 1.98 -11.08 9.16
N PRO A 319 2.55 -12.21 8.68
CA PRO A 319 2.06 -13.55 9.03
C PRO A 319 2.09 -13.86 10.53
N LEU A 320 3.15 -13.48 11.26
CA LEU A 320 3.23 -13.66 12.71
C LEU A 320 2.13 -12.87 13.44
N LEU A 321 1.88 -11.63 13.02
CA LEU A 321 0.80 -10.80 13.57
C LEU A 321 -0.57 -11.41 13.31
N ALA A 322 -0.81 -11.91 12.10
CA ALA A 322 -2.06 -12.59 11.75
C ALA A 322 -2.29 -13.86 12.58
N GLU A 323 -1.24 -14.65 12.81
CA GLU A 323 -1.27 -15.85 13.65
C GLU A 323 -1.58 -15.50 15.12
N LEU A 324 -0.90 -14.49 15.70
CA LEU A 324 -1.17 -13.99 17.04
C LEU A 324 -2.62 -13.52 17.19
N LEU A 325 -3.11 -12.77 16.21
CA LEU A 325 -4.49 -12.27 16.21
C LEU A 325 -5.52 -13.35 15.85
N GLY A 326 -5.09 -14.50 15.30
CA GLY A 326 -5.98 -15.59 14.90
C GLY A 326 -6.88 -15.22 13.74
N VAL A 327 -6.37 -14.43 12.81
CA VAL A 327 -7.08 -14.00 11.59
C VAL A 327 -6.32 -14.44 10.34
N GLY A 328 -7.03 -14.55 9.20
CA GLY A 328 -6.37 -14.78 7.92
C GLY A 328 -5.66 -13.52 7.42
N LEU A 329 -4.56 -13.70 6.69
CA LEU A 329 -3.95 -12.60 5.96
C LEU A 329 -4.92 -12.10 4.88
N PRO A 330 -5.14 -10.78 4.76
CA PRO A 330 -5.96 -10.24 3.68
C PRO A 330 -5.30 -10.54 2.34
N ALA A 331 -6.02 -11.25 1.46
CA ALA A 331 -5.56 -11.51 0.11
C ALA A 331 -5.59 -10.22 -0.71
N ARG A 332 -4.47 -9.86 -1.34
CA ARG A 332 -4.45 -8.78 -2.33
C ARG A 332 -5.15 -9.25 -3.60
N PRO A 333 -5.97 -8.39 -4.24
CA PRO A 333 -6.51 -8.70 -5.55
C PRO A 333 -5.36 -8.97 -6.54
N LYS A 334 -5.59 -9.89 -7.47
CA LYS A 334 -4.63 -10.25 -8.51
C LYS A 334 -5.25 -10.02 -9.87
N ILE A 335 -4.45 -9.52 -10.81
CA ILE A 335 -4.84 -9.38 -12.20
C ILE A 335 -3.73 -9.91 -13.12
N GLU A 336 -4.12 -10.41 -14.28
CA GLU A 336 -3.17 -10.72 -15.34
C GLU A 336 -2.68 -9.44 -16.01
N VAL A 337 -1.37 -9.35 -16.23
CA VAL A 337 -0.71 -8.21 -16.86
C VAL A 337 0.30 -8.69 -17.91
N THR A 338 0.48 -7.88 -18.96
CA THR A 338 1.53 -8.08 -19.97
C THR A 338 2.66 -7.06 -19.72
N PRO A 339 3.91 -7.48 -19.59
CA PRO A 339 5.01 -6.54 -19.39
C PRO A 339 5.23 -5.63 -20.61
N SER A 340 5.43 -4.34 -20.38
CA SER A 340 5.77 -3.37 -21.44
C SER A 340 7.14 -3.61 -22.09
N GLN A 341 8.02 -4.29 -21.37
CA GLN A 341 9.35 -4.73 -21.78
C GLN A 341 9.69 -6.06 -21.10
N ALA A 342 10.64 -6.81 -21.65
CA ALA A 342 11.08 -8.06 -21.01
C ALA A 342 11.58 -7.79 -19.56
N LEU A 343 11.20 -8.67 -18.65
CA LEU A 343 11.52 -8.61 -17.23
C LEU A 343 12.53 -9.73 -16.92
N PRO A 344 13.84 -9.56 -17.17
CA PRO A 344 14.82 -10.59 -16.83
C PRO A 344 14.90 -10.75 -15.31
N SER A 345 15.08 -11.97 -14.82
CA SER A 345 15.30 -12.28 -13.42
C SER A 345 16.48 -13.24 -13.24
N ARG A 346 16.86 -13.52 -12.00
CA ARG A 346 17.96 -14.40 -11.66
C ARG A 346 17.44 -15.73 -11.14
N LEU A 347 17.85 -16.83 -11.76
CA LEU A 347 17.57 -18.16 -11.24
C LEU A 347 18.01 -18.31 -9.77
N GLY A 348 17.21 -19.01 -8.99
CA GLY A 348 17.46 -19.26 -7.58
C GLY A 348 17.10 -18.09 -6.67
N LEU A 349 16.42 -17.06 -7.17
CA LEU A 349 15.89 -15.94 -6.38
C LEU A 349 14.45 -15.64 -6.79
N GLU A 350 13.54 -15.62 -5.85
CA GLU A 350 12.19 -15.11 -6.08
C GLU A 350 12.22 -13.58 -6.07
N GLU A 351 11.79 -12.93 -7.16
CA GLU A 351 11.86 -11.48 -7.30
C GLU A 351 10.50 -10.81 -7.11
N PHE A 352 10.45 -9.78 -6.25
CA PHE A 352 9.31 -8.91 -6.00
C PHE A 352 9.48 -7.61 -6.78
N LEU A 353 8.97 -7.58 -8.00
CA LEU A 353 9.13 -6.45 -8.92
C LEU A 353 7.95 -5.50 -8.80
N ARG A 354 8.20 -4.25 -8.39
CA ARG A 354 7.19 -3.19 -8.35
C ARG A 354 6.88 -2.74 -9.76
N VAL A 355 5.60 -2.61 -10.07
CA VAL A 355 5.12 -2.21 -11.40
C VAL A 355 4.06 -1.11 -11.31
N LYS A 356 4.05 -0.26 -12.32
CA LYS A 356 2.91 0.56 -12.67
C LYS A 356 2.02 -0.25 -13.62
N ILE A 357 0.70 -0.09 -13.50
CA ILE A 357 -0.24 -0.83 -14.34
C ILE A 357 -1.25 0.16 -14.93
N GLY A 358 -1.61 -0.04 -16.18
CA GLY A 358 -2.71 0.68 -16.81
C GLY A 358 -3.37 -0.17 -17.86
N ASN A 359 -4.65 0.10 -18.11
CA ASN A 359 -5.43 -0.60 -19.11
C ASN A 359 -5.33 0.11 -20.46
N ILE A 360 -4.90 -0.60 -21.50
CA ILE A 360 -4.77 -0.09 -22.86
C ILE A 360 -5.59 -1.00 -23.78
N ASP A 361 -6.69 -0.49 -24.29
CA ASP A 361 -7.60 -1.24 -25.19
C ASP A 361 -8.05 -2.60 -24.60
N GLY A 362 -8.33 -2.63 -23.28
CA GLY A 362 -8.75 -3.85 -22.58
C GLY A 362 -7.62 -4.78 -22.15
N ARG A 363 -6.36 -4.39 -22.35
CA ARG A 363 -5.16 -5.13 -21.92
C ARG A 363 -4.49 -4.42 -20.77
N ASN A 364 -4.24 -5.12 -19.66
CA ASN A 364 -3.47 -4.58 -18.55
C ASN A 364 -1.97 -4.66 -18.86
N VAL A 365 -1.32 -3.51 -18.97
CA VAL A 365 0.11 -3.40 -19.27
C VAL A 365 0.88 -3.02 -18.01
N ALA A 366 1.87 -3.85 -17.64
CA ALA A 366 2.75 -3.61 -16.51
C ALA A 366 4.06 -2.94 -16.94
N VAL A 367 4.35 -1.80 -16.34
CA VAL A 367 5.58 -1.04 -16.56
C VAL A 367 6.47 -1.18 -15.32
N PRO A 368 7.64 -1.83 -15.44
CA PRO A 368 8.51 -2.04 -14.30
C PRO A 368 9.08 -0.73 -13.77
N LEU A 369 9.11 -0.60 -12.45
CA LEU A 369 9.80 0.47 -11.75
C LEU A 369 11.26 0.09 -11.46
N ALA A 370 12.04 1.05 -10.99
CA ALA A 370 13.43 0.82 -10.62
C ALA A 370 13.57 -0.32 -9.60
N ARG A 371 14.51 -1.22 -9.81
CA ARG A 371 14.71 -2.43 -9.00
C ARG A 371 15.45 -2.17 -7.68
N GLY A 372 16.03 -0.98 -7.52
CA GLY A 372 16.84 -0.62 -6.37
C GLY A 372 16.09 -0.80 -5.03
N ALA A 373 16.71 -1.51 -4.11
CA ALA A 373 16.15 -1.75 -2.77
C ALA A 373 16.03 -0.45 -1.94
N GLY A 374 16.88 0.55 -2.20
CA GLY A 374 16.87 1.87 -1.55
C GLY A 374 15.83 2.86 -2.10
N SER A 375 15.11 2.51 -3.17
CA SER A 375 14.19 3.44 -3.85
C SER A 375 12.78 3.37 -3.25
N ILE A 376 12.55 3.97 -2.09
CA ILE A 376 11.23 3.98 -1.41
C ILE A 376 10.10 4.51 -2.30
N THR A 377 10.39 5.49 -3.16
CA THR A 377 9.40 6.05 -4.08
C THR A 377 8.82 5.02 -5.06
N THR A 378 9.51 3.90 -5.28
CA THR A 378 8.96 2.81 -6.10
C THR A 378 7.77 2.11 -5.43
N LEU A 379 7.71 2.05 -4.10
CA LEU A 379 6.55 1.54 -3.36
C LEU A 379 5.38 2.52 -3.39
N THR A 380 5.64 3.84 -3.25
CA THR A 380 4.58 4.85 -3.32
C THR A 380 3.97 5.00 -4.71
N ARG A 381 4.76 4.70 -5.75
CA ARG A 381 4.34 4.82 -7.15
C ARG A 381 3.78 3.51 -7.72
N ALA A 382 4.06 2.36 -7.12
CA ALA A 382 3.60 1.07 -7.62
C ALA A 382 2.07 0.92 -7.53
N ASP A 383 1.49 0.35 -8.57
CA ASP A 383 0.10 -0.09 -8.58
C ASP A 383 0.00 -1.58 -8.22
N GLY A 384 1.10 -2.33 -8.41
CA GLY A 384 1.17 -3.75 -8.08
C GLY A 384 2.60 -4.27 -7.94
N ILE A 385 2.69 -5.53 -7.51
CA ILE A 385 3.92 -6.30 -7.40
C ILE A 385 3.78 -7.57 -8.25
N ILE A 386 4.71 -7.77 -9.17
CA ILE A 386 4.89 -9.05 -9.89
C ILE A 386 5.88 -9.90 -9.10
N ARG A 387 5.49 -11.14 -8.80
CA ARG A 387 6.39 -12.14 -8.21
C ARG A 387 6.94 -13.01 -9.33
N ILE A 388 8.24 -12.94 -9.60
CA ILE A 388 8.92 -13.80 -10.56
C ILE A 388 9.52 -14.98 -9.78
N PRO A 389 9.08 -16.23 -10.03
CA PRO A 389 9.53 -17.39 -9.27
C PRO A 389 11.03 -17.65 -9.39
N GLU A 390 11.63 -18.29 -8.40
CA GLU A 390 13.06 -18.63 -8.35
C GLU A 390 13.55 -19.55 -9.49
N ASN A 391 12.64 -20.29 -10.12
CA ASN A 391 12.92 -21.17 -11.25
C ASN A 391 12.72 -20.52 -12.63
N SER A 392 12.52 -19.18 -12.68
CA SER A 392 12.33 -18.41 -13.90
C SER A 392 13.49 -17.44 -14.16
N GLU A 393 13.93 -17.35 -15.43
CA GLU A 393 14.90 -16.33 -15.87
C GLU A 393 14.23 -14.99 -16.20
N GLY A 394 12.91 -14.89 -16.00
CA GLY A 394 12.13 -13.69 -16.23
C GLY A 394 10.84 -13.93 -17.01
N VAL A 395 10.27 -12.85 -17.53
CA VAL A 395 9.00 -12.82 -18.28
C VAL A 395 9.20 -12.02 -19.58
N GLY A 396 8.77 -12.59 -20.70
CA GLY A 396 8.82 -11.96 -22.02
C GLY A 396 7.71 -10.90 -22.21
N THR A 397 7.83 -10.10 -23.26
CA THR A 397 6.86 -9.02 -23.59
C THR A 397 5.52 -9.53 -24.14
N GLU A 398 5.47 -10.78 -24.59
CA GLU A 398 4.24 -11.43 -25.13
C GLU A 398 3.64 -12.42 -24.13
N GLU A 399 4.25 -12.56 -22.97
CA GLU A 399 3.78 -13.44 -21.90
C GLU A 399 2.91 -12.68 -20.92
N THR A 400 1.96 -13.38 -20.29
CA THR A 400 1.17 -12.84 -19.18
C THR A 400 1.68 -13.37 -17.85
N ILE A 401 1.58 -12.54 -16.82
CA ILE A 401 1.92 -12.90 -15.44
C ILE A 401 0.94 -12.23 -14.49
N GLU A 402 0.71 -12.84 -13.33
CA GLU A 402 -0.10 -12.23 -12.27
C GLU A 402 0.65 -11.08 -11.58
N ALA A 403 -0.05 -9.96 -11.36
CA ALA A 403 0.37 -8.88 -10.47
C ALA A 403 -0.56 -8.82 -9.24
N GLU A 404 0.01 -8.81 -8.05
CA GLU A 404 -0.69 -8.51 -6.80
C GLU A 404 -0.88 -7.01 -6.67
N LEU A 405 -2.14 -6.56 -6.55
CA LEU A 405 -2.47 -5.13 -6.54
C LEU A 405 -2.22 -4.48 -5.18
N LEU A 406 -1.63 -3.30 -5.22
CA LEU A 406 -1.47 -2.39 -4.08
C LEU A 406 -2.58 -1.33 -4.01
N ARG A 407 -3.42 -1.26 -5.06
CA ARG A 407 -4.55 -0.34 -5.21
C ARG A 407 -5.79 -1.09 -5.69
N PRO A 408 -6.99 -0.51 -5.55
CA PRO A 408 -8.21 -1.05 -6.16
C PRO A 408 -8.09 -1.23 -7.68
N VAL A 409 -8.79 -2.23 -8.23
CA VAL A 409 -8.77 -2.52 -9.67
C VAL A 409 -9.30 -1.34 -10.48
N GLU A 410 -10.29 -0.65 -9.95
CA GLU A 410 -10.93 0.51 -10.58
C GLU A 410 -9.94 1.65 -10.85
N ASP A 411 -8.97 1.85 -9.96
CA ASP A 411 -7.91 2.86 -10.14
C ASP A 411 -6.99 2.58 -11.34
N ILE A 412 -6.93 1.31 -11.78
CA ILE A 412 -6.09 0.87 -12.90
C ILE A 412 -6.75 1.14 -14.24
N GLU A 413 -8.06 0.94 -14.33
CA GLU A 413 -8.84 1.14 -15.56
C GLU A 413 -8.77 2.60 -16.02
N ASP A 414 -8.79 3.55 -15.08
CA ASP A 414 -8.72 4.98 -15.32
C ASP A 414 -7.26 5.53 -15.35
N THR A 415 -6.25 4.64 -15.45
CA THR A 415 -4.85 5.05 -15.49
C THR A 415 -4.35 5.30 -16.91
N LEU A 416 -3.96 6.54 -17.22
CA LEU A 416 -3.22 6.90 -18.44
C LEU A 416 -1.76 6.48 -18.30
N VAL A 417 -1.26 5.71 -19.26
CA VAL A 417 0.12 5.22 -19.29
C VAL A 417 0.97 6.07 -20.22
N ALA A 418 1.98 6.75 -19.70
CA ALA A 418 2.99 7.50 -20.43
C ALA A 418 4.34 6.79 -20.32
N ILE A 419 4.89 6.29 -21.42
CA ILE A 419 6.20 5.62 -21.45
C ILE A 419 7.08 6.36 -22.45
N GLY A 420 8.28 6.77 -22.02
CA GLY A 420 9.18 7.49 -22.91
C GLY A 420 10.23 8.30 -22.17
N SER A 421 10.56 9.44 -22.68
CA SER A 421 11.42 10.40 -21.97
C SER A 421 10.63 11.06 -20.85
N HIS A 422 11.23 11.12 -19.69
CA HIS A 422 10.61 11.76 -18.52
C HIS A 422 10.99 13.24 -18.44
N ASP A 423 10.03 14.03 -17.94
CA ASP A 423 10.19 15.43 -17.58
C ASP A 423 9.30 15.73 -16.37
N ASN A 424 9.76 16.58 -15.46
CA ASN A 424 9.00 16.94 -14.25
C ASN A 424 7.61 17.54 -14.55
N SER A 425 7.41 18.09 -15.75
CA SER A 425 6.09 18.55 -16.20
C SER A 425 5.04 17.43 -16.28
N LEU A 426 5.46 16.16 -16.43
CA LEU A 426 4.54 15.02 -16.37
C LEU A 426 4.01 14.78 -14.97
N ASP A 427 4.84 14.99 -13.93
CA ASP A 427 4.41 14.87 -12.54
C ASP A 427 3.43 16.01 -12.18
N ILE A 428 3.69 17.23 -12.68
CA ILE A 428 2.76 18.38 -12.54
C ILE A 428 1.46 18.10 -13.29
N LEU A 429 1.54 17.53 -14.50
CA LEU A 429 0.36 17.15 -15.28
C LEU A 429 -0.48 16.10 -14.54
N ALA A 430 0.16 15.12 -13.92
CA ALA A 430 -0.52 14.10 -13.12
C ALA A 430 -1.30 14.73 -11.94
N ASP A 431 -0.69 15.70 -11.22
CA ASP A 431 -1.36 16.44 -10.15
C ASP A 431 -2.56 17.27 -10.68
N LEU A 432 -2.36 17.96 -11.81
CA LEU A 432 -3.43 18.76 -12.43
C LEU A 432 -4.61 17.90 -12.93
N ILE A 433 -4.33 16.71 -13.46
CA ILE A 433 -5.37 15.75 -13.85
C ILE A 433 -6.17 15.36 -12.62
N ARG A 434 -5.52 14.93 -11.53
CA ARG A 434 -6.19 14.54 -10.29
C ARG A 434 -7.02 15.65 -9.64
N ARG A 435 -6.64 16.91 -9.81
CA ARG A 435 -7.43 18.05 -9.32
C ARG A 435 -8.73 18.24 -10.09
N ARG A 436 -8.78 17.82 -11.35
CA ARG A 436 -9.97 17.96 -12.22
C ARG A 436 -10.84 16.72 -12.22
N GLU A 437 -10.20 15.56 -12.30
CA GLU A 437 -10.83 14.24 -12.40
C GLU A 437 -10.21 13.30 -11.36
N VAL A 438 -10.92 13.10 -10.25
CA VAL A 438 -10.37 12.38 -9.07
C VAL A 438 -10.02 10.92 -9.39
N THR A 439 -10.77 10.29 -10.30
CA THR A 439 -10.58 8.87 -10.69
C THR A 439 -9.41 8.68 -11.66
N VAL A 440 -9.13 9.68 -12.53
CA VAL A 440 -8.10 9.56 -13.56
C VAL A 440 -6.71 9.77 -12.97
N SER A 441 -5.80 8.85 -13.24
CA SER A 441 -4.39 8.95 -12.87
C SER A 441 -3.47 8.93 -14.09
N LEU A 442 -2.27 9.52 -13.97
CA LEU A 442 -1.21 9.45 -14.97
C LEU A 442 -0.03 8.64 -14.40
N SER A 443 0.27 7.53 -15.06
CA SER A 443 1.44 6.72 -14.78
C SER A 443 2.54 7.06 -15.76
N SER A 444 3.71 7.51 -15.29
CA SER A 444 4.85 7.79 -16.18
C SER A 444 6.03 6.86 -15.91
N ALA A 445 6.68 6.38 -16.99
CA ALA A 445 7.89 5.59 -16.90
C ALA A 445 8.94 6.06 -17.91
N ASN A 446 10.19 6.14 -17.42
CA ASN A 446 11.32 6.59 -18.24
C ASN A 446 12.04 5.41 -18.89
N VAL A 447 11.91 5.29 -20.20
CA VAL A 447 12.66 4.31 -21.05
C VAL A 447 13.40 5.01 -22.19
N GLY A 448 13.46 6.33 -22.14
CA GLY A 448 14.00 7.17 -23.21
C GLY A 448 13.05 7.34 -24.40
N SER A 449 13.33 8.34 -25.22
CA SER A 449 12.46 8.77 -26.34
C SER A 449 12.18 7.65 -27.35
N LEU A 450 13.19 6.93 -27.81
CA LEU A 450 13.02 5.86 -28.79
C LEU A 450 12.26 4.67 -28.19
N GLY A 451 12.56 4.31 -26.94
CA GLY A 451 11.83 3.29 -26.20
C GLY A 451 10.34 3.62 -26.11
N GLY A 452 10.00 4.89 -25.85
CA GLY A 452 8.63 5.37 -25.84
C GLY A 452 7.90 5.20 -27.17
N LEU A 453 8.54 5.54 -28.30
CA LEU A 453 7.96 5.31 -29.62
C LEU A 453 7.71 3.82 -29.90
N LEU A 454 8.62 2.95 -29.46
CA LEU A 454 8.47 1.51 -29.65
C LEU A 454 7.37 0.91 -28.76
N THR A 455 7.13 1.45 -27.56
CA THR A 455 6.01 1.04 -26.71
C THR A 455 4.65 1.48 -27.28
N LEU A 456 4.57 2.69 -27.81
CA LEU A 456 3.38 3.14 -28.59
C LEU A 456 3.10 2.21 -29.77
N LYS A 457 4.14 1.83 -30.53
CA LYS A 457 4.00 0.90 -31.65
C LYS A 457 3.41 -0.45 -31.28
N ARG A 458 3.72 -0.93 -30.07
CA ARG A 458 3.22 -2.21 -29.54
C ARG A 458 1.85 -2.09 -28.88
N GLY A 459 1.29 -0.88 -28.74
CA GLY A 459 0.07 -0.65 -27.97
C GLY A 459 0.25 -0.83 -26.46
N HIS A 460 1.45 -0.52 -25.93
CA HIS A 460 1.78 -0.65 -24.51
C HIS A 460 1.83 0.70 -23.77
N SER A 461 1.43 1.79 -24.42
CA SER A 461 1.29 3.11 -23.78
C SER A 461 0.25 3.95 -24.52
N HIS A 462 -0.41 4.85 -23.79
CA HIS A 462 -1.31 5.86 -24.35
C HIS A 462 -0.53 7.06 -24.90
N LEU A 463 0.58 7.39 -24.23
CA LEU A 463 1.40 8.57 -24.49
C LEU A 463 2.89 8.18 -24.51
N ALA A 464 3.69 8.91 -25.29
CA ALA A 464 5.14 8.81 -25.21
C ALA A 464 5.80 10.19 -25.20
N GLY A 465 6.59 10.46 -24.16
CA GLY A 465 7.48 11.63 -24.15
C GLY A 465 8.66 11.41 -25.08
N THR A 466 8.91 12.36 -26.01
CA THR A 466 9.99 12.23 -26.99
C THR A 466 10.66 13.57 -27.29
N HIS A 467 11.98 13.54 -27.48
CA HIS A 467 12.81 14.69 -27.87
C HIS A 467 14.00 14.22 -28.72
N LEU A 468 13.69 13.48 -29.79
CA LEU A 468 14.68 12.95 -30.74
C LEU A 468 15.06 14.00 -31.78
N LEU A 469 16.30 14.46 -31.75
CA LEU A 469 16.86 15.38 -32.71
C LEU A 469 17.26 14.61 -33.97
N ASP A 470 16.80 15.06 -35.12
CA ASP A 470 17.27 14.63 -36.41
C ASP A 470 18.46 15.52 -36.79
N THR A 471 19.66 14.96 -36.81
CA THR A 471 20.90 15.70 -37.06
C THR A 471 21.06 16.13 -38.52
N ASP A 472 20.30 15.57 -39.45
CA ASP A 472 20.35 15.97 -40.88
C ASP A 472 19.47 17.20 -41.12
N THR A 473 18.35 17.31 -40.43
CA THR A 473 17.36 18.38 -40.65
C THR A 473 17.34 19.44 -39.54
N GLY A 474 17.84 19.12 -38.35
CA GLY A 474 17.70 19.94 -37.14
C GLY A 474 16.32 19.91 -36.53
N GLU A 475 15.38 19.13 -37.07
CA GLU A 475 14.02 19.01 -36.56
C GLU A 475 13.91 17.93 -35.46
N TYR A 476 12.96 18.13 -34.54
CA TYR A 476 12.70 17.15 -33.47
C TYR A 476 11.53 16.23 -33.80
N ASN A 477 11.69 14.94 -33.51
CA ASN A 477 10.67 13.91 -33.44
C ASN A 477 10.03 13.48 -34.76
N VAL A 478 9.78 14.37 -35.72
CA VAL A 478 8.95 14.13 -36.92
C VAL A 478 9.50 13.01 -37.77
N SER A 479 10.79 13.01 -38.09
CA SER A 479 11.46 11.97 -38.91
C SER A 479 11.39 10.59 -38.23
N TYR A 480 11.61 10.54 -36.93
CA TYR A 480 11.52 9.31 -36.11
C TYR A 480 10.10 8.77 -36.08
N ILE A 481 9.09 9.63 -35.86
CA ILE A 481 7.68 9.25 -35.86
C ILE A 481 7.32 8.65 -37.24
N ARG A 482 7.67 9.30 -38.34
CA ARG A 482 7.43 8.77 -39.68
C ARG A 482 8.10 7.42 -39.93
N LYS A 483 9.30 7.23 -39.37
CA LYS A 483 10.08 5.98 -39.51
C LYS A 483 9.52 4.83 -38.70
N TYR A 484 9.17 5.06 -37.42
CA TYR A 484 8.83 3.99 -36.47
C TYR A 484 7.34 3.77 -36.30
N LEU A 485 6.50 4.79 -36.54
CA LEU A 485 5.05 4.77 -36.28
C LEU A 485 4.23 4.99 -37.58
N ALA A 486 4.80 4.68 -38.74
CA ALA A 486 4.10 4.78 -40.01
C ALA A 486 2.78 4.00 -39.98
N GLY A 487 1.67 4.65 -40.36
CA GLY A 487 0.34 4.03 -40.39
C GLY A 487 -0.41 3.97 -39.05
N ILE A 488 0.20 4.41 -37.97
CA ILE A 488 -0.47 4.50 -36.65
C ILE A 488 -1.09 5.89 -36.52
N PRO A 489 -2.41 6.01 -36.31
CA PRO A 489 -3.05 7.30 -36.05
C PRO A 489 -2.58 7.86 -34.71
N LEU A 490 -1.87 8.99 -34.73
CA LEU A 490 -1.37 9.65 -33.55
C LEU A 490 -1.41 11.17 -33.70
N ARG A 491 -1.34 11.85 -32.57
CA ARG A 491 -1.23 13.31 -32.50
C ARG A 491 0.07 13.69 -31.79
N LEU A 492 0.89 14.51 -32.43
CA LEU A 492 2.05 15.14 -31.82
C LEU A 492 1.60 16.42 -31.10
N VAL A 493 1.90 16.51 -29.81
CA VAL A 493 1.57 17.67 -28.96
C VAL A 493 2.87 18.24 -28.39
N ASN A 494 3.06 19.55 -28.51
CA ASN A 494 4.17 20.22 -27.85
C ASN A 494 3.83 20.38 -26.35
N LEU A 495 4.57 19.66 -25.48
CA LEU A 495 4.36 19.69 -24.04
C LEU A 495 5.12 20.85 -23.39
N VAL A 496 6.42 20.95 -23.66
CA VAL A 496 7.32 21.96 -23.08
C VAL A 496 8.40 22.37 -24.06
N THR A 497 8.90 23.58 -23.91
CA THR A 497 10.14 24.04 -24.53
C THR A 497 11.25 24.04 -23.48
N ARG A 498 12.38 23.41 -23.79
CA ARG A 498 13.53 23.31 -22.88
C ARG A 498 14.70 24.10 -23.41
N GLU A 499 15.32 24.88 -22.52
CA GLU A 499 16.60 25.51 -22.77
C GLU A 499 17.72 24.63 -22.20
N GLN A 500 18.78 24.43 -22.99
CA GLN A 500 19.97 23.73 -22.56
C GLN A 500 21.17 24.67 -22.62
N GLY A 501 22.08 24.54 -21.67
CA GLY A 501 23.24 25.39 -21.57
C GLY A 501 24.42 24.69 -20.89
N PHE A 502 25.52 25.42 -20.75
CA PHE A 502 26.69 24.96 -20.02
C PHE A 502 26.52 25.24 -18.52
N ILE A 503 26.83 24.26 -17.68
CA ILE A 503 26.98 24.44 -16.23
C ILE A 503 28.40 24.95 -16.01
N LEU A 504 28.52 26.13 -15.42
CA LEU A 504 29.80 26.83 -15.23
C LEU A 504 30.00 27.17 -13.74
N PRO A 505 31.27 27.25 -13.28
CA PRO A 505 31.55 27.74 -11.96
C PRO A 505 30.99 29.16 -11.74
N PRO A 506 30.63 29.56 -10.50
CA PRO A 506 30.11 30.88 -10.20
C PRO A 506 30.97 32.00 -10.76
N GLY A 507 30.34 32.99 -11.40
CA GLY A 507 31.03 34.13 -12.03
C GLY A 507 31.67 33.82 -13.37
N ASN A 508 31.56 32.61 -13.92
CA ASN A 508 32.13 32.22 -15.21
C ASN A 508 33.59 32.68 -15.40
N PRO A 509 34.54 32.20 -14.57
CA PRO A 509 35.90 32.71 -14.52
C PRO A 509 36.67 32.54 -15.83
N LYS A 510 36.24 31.56 -16.67
CA LYS A 510 36.84 31.28 -17.99
C LYS A 510 36.14 32.02 -19.12
N GLN A 511 35.09 32.79 -18.82
CA GLN A 511 34.30 33.56 -19.80
C GLN A 511 33.83 32.71 -20.98
N ILE A 512 33.30 31.53 -20.71
CA ILE A 512 32.71 30.61 -21.72
C ILE A 512 31.33 31.14 -22.08
N LYS A 513 31.08 31.42 -23.36
CA LYS A 513 29.82 31.98 -23.86
C LYS A 513 29.27 31.21 -25.05
N THR A 514 30.15 30.60 -25.84
CA THR A 514 29.79 29.91 -27.10
C THR A 514 30.43 28.53 -27.15
N PHE A 515 30.07 27.74 -28.16
CA PHE A 515 30.65 26.41 -28.40
C PHE A 515 32.13 26.50 -28.81
N GLU A 516 32.53 27.55 -29.52
CA GLU A 516 33.93 27.78 -29.91
C GLU A 516 34.85 27.97 -28.68
N ASP A 517 34.32 28.38 -27.57
CA ASP A 517 35.11 28.50 -26.33
C ASP A 517 35.55 27.14 -25.76
N LEU A 518 34.88 26.07 -26.16
CA LEU A 518 35.15 24.70 -25.64
C LEU A 518 36.48 24.14 -26.17
N ILE A 519 36.98 24.59 -27.34
CA ILE A 519 38.24 24.11 -27.91
C ILE A 519 39.48 24.82 -27.34
N ARG A 520 39.32 25.75 -26.36
CA ARG A 520 40.44 26.41 -25.74
C ARG A 520 41.21 25.47 -24.82
N ASP A 521 42.56 25.54 -24.82
CA ASP A 521 43.44 24.66 -24.03
C ASP A 521 43.18 24.71 -22.51
N ASN A 522 42.60 25.81 -21.99
CA ASN A 522 42.29 25.97 -20.58
C ASN A 522 40.86 25.57 -20.21
N VAL A 523 40.07 25.05 -21.13
CA VAL A 523 38.69 24.56 -20.91
C VAL A 523 38.68 23.05 -20.93
N THR A 524 38.10 22.46 -19.89
CA THR A 524 37.85 21.00 -19.81
C THR A 524 36.39 20.82 -19.55
N ILE A 525 35.74 19.90 -20.24
CA ILE A 525 34.33 19.57 -20.05
C ILE A 525 34.16 18.19 -19.42
N ILE A 526 33.01 17.99 -18.79
CA ILE A 526 32.45 16.67 -18.46
C ILE A 526 31.20 16.51 -19.32
N ASN A 527 31.12 15.43 -20.05
CA ASN A 527 30.06 15.20 -21.01
C ASN A 527 29.03 14.19 -20.52
N ARG A 528 27.90 14.12 -21.17
CA ARG A 528 26.95 13.04 -20.99
C ARG A 528 27.36 11.84 -21.85
N GLN A 529 26.94 10.63 -21.41
CA GLN A 529 27.20 9.40 -22.15
C GLN A 529 26.74 9.49 -23.62
N SER A 530 27.45 8.81 -24.50
CA SER A 530 27.10 8.66 -25.91
C SER A 530 25.66 8.19 -26.09
N GLY A 531 24.94 8.74 -27.06
CA GLY A 531 23.53 8.46 -27.36
C GLY A 531 22.52 9.18 -26.46
N SER A 532 22.94 9.95 -25.45
CA SER A 532 22.01 10.81 -24.72
C SER A 532 21.62 12.03 -25.56
N GLY A 533 20.37 12.51 -25.39
CA GLY A 533 19.87 13.68 -26.13
C GLY A 533 20.73 14.94 -25.94
N THR A 534 21.31 15.14 -24.75
CA THR A 534 22.24 16.25 -24.47
C THR A 534 23.54 16.12 -25.26
N ARG A 535 24.08 14.88 -25.33
CA ARG A 535 25.30 14.61 -26.13
C ARG A 535 25.03 14.79 -27.61
N ILE A 536 23.95 14.26 -28.15
CA ILE A 536 23.56 14.41 -29.56
C ILE A 536 23.38 15.88 -29.91
N LEU A 537 22.78 16.69 -29.02
CA LEU A 537 22.63 18.13 -29.24
C LEU A 537 23.97 18.86 -29.23
N LEU A 538 24.91 18.50 -28.36
CA LEU A 538 26.26 19.03 -28.36
C LEU A 538 26.95 18.70 -29.68
N ASP A 539 26.98 17.44 -30.08
CA ASP A 539 27.61 16.94 -31.29
C ASP A 539 27.04 17.62 -32.56
N TYR A 540 25.71 17.80 -32.61
CA TYR A 540 25.03 18.53 -33.67
C TYR A 540 25.49 20.00 -33.77
N ASN A 541 25.57 20.72 -32.63
CA ASN A 541 26.04 22.11 -32.63
C ASN A 541 27.53 22.22 -33.01
N LEU A 542 28.38 21.29 -32.56
CA LEU A 542 29.79 21.23 -32.97
C LEU A 542 29.90 21.01 -34.49
N SER A 543 29.09 20.11 -35.04
CA SER A 543 29.05 19.86 -36.50
C SER A 543 28.60 21.07 -37.31
N LEU A 544 27.57 21.81 -36.84
CA LEU A 544 27.09 23.03 -37.49
C LEU A 544 28.16 24.14 -37.54
N LEU A 545 29.05 24.15 -36.56
CA LEU A 545 30.12 25.14 -36.42
C LEU A 545 31.47 24.65 -37.00
N ASP A 546 31.49 23.45 -37.59
CA ASP A 546 32.70 22.79 -38.10
C ASP A 546 33.81 22.67 -37.04
N LEU A 547 33.40 22.39 -35.77
CA LEU A 547 34.31 22.23 -34.64
C LEU A 547 34.63 20.74 -34.44
N ASP A 548 35.93 20.44 -34.41
CA ASP A 548 36.42 19.08 -34.19
C ASP A 548 36.29 18.67 -32.72
N PRO A 549 35.48 17.66 -32.37
CA PRO A 549 35.34 17.18 -31.00
C PRO A 549 36.65 16.73 -30.36
N ASP A 550 37.59 16.19 -31.13
CA ASP A 550 38.89 15.71 -30.65
C ASP A 550 39.77 16.85 -30.07
N ARG A 551 39.44 18.09 -30.38
CA ARG A 551 40.10 19.27 -29.82
C ARG A 551 39.56 19.69 -28.46
N ILE A 552 38.44 19.11 -28.00
CA ILE A 552 37.80 19.48 -26.76
C ILE A 552 38.33 18.60 -25.62
N ILE A 553 39.05 19.20 -24.69
CA ILE A 553 39.62 18.48 -23.52
C ILE A 553 38.48 17.96 -22.65
N GLY A 554 38.43 16.65 -22.45
CA GLY A 554 37.41 16.00 -21.61
C GLY A 554 36.13 15.64 -22.36
N TYR A 555 36.11 15.71 -23.70
CA TYR A 555 34.97 15.30 -24.51
C TYR A 555 34.58 13.83 -24.30
N ASP A 556 35.54 12.94 -24.03
CA ASP A 556 35.32 11.52 -23.73
C ASP A 556 35.11 11.23 -22.23
N LYS A 557 35.15 12.26 -21.36
CA LYS A 557 34.80 12.09 -19.94
C LYS A 557 33.30 12.09 -19.80
N GLU A 558 32.72 10.89 -19.67
CA GLU A 558 31.27 10.70 -19.67
C GLU A 558 30.71 10.44 -18.27
N GLU A 559 29.55 11.05 -18.00
CA GLU A 559 28.75 10.81 -16.79
C GLU A 559 27.33 10.40 -17.17
N PHE A 560 26.74 9.49 -16.36
CA PHE A 560 25.47 8.84 -16.67
C PHE A 560 24.25 9.57 -16.14
N THR A 561 24.41 10.49 -15.20
CA THR A 561 23.30 11.28 -14.63
C THR A 561 23.53 12.77 -14.79
N HIS A 562 22.45 13.56 -14.78
CA HIS A 562 22.56 15.01 -14.84
C HIS A 562 23.28 15.60 -13.61
N MET A 563 23.05 15.01 -12.43
CA MET A 563 23.69 15.44 -11.19
C MET A 563 25.18 15.09 -11.15
N ALA A 564 25.59 13.99 -11.77
CA ALA A 564 27.00 13.62 -11.83
C ALA A 564 27.82 14.55 -12.76
N VAL A 565 27.16 15.17 -13.76
CA VAL A 565 27.79 16.19 -14.62
C VAL A 565 27.94 17.52 -13.88
N ALA A 566 26.97 17.87 -13.01
CA ALA A 566 26.96 19.11 -12.22
C ALA A 566 27.92 19.05 -11.04
#